data_d77fb2dae9acf230dbae7a0c58212233
#
_entry.id   d77fb2dae9acf230dbae7a0c58212233
#
_cell.length_a   1.000
_cell.length_b   1.000
_cell.length_c   1.000
_cell.angle_alpha   90.00
_cell.angle_beta   90.00
_cell.angle_gamma   90.00
#
_symmetry.space_group_name_H-M   'P 1'
#
loop_
_entity.id
_entity.type
_entity.pdbx_description
1 polymer ?
#
loop_
_entity_poly.entity_id
_entity_poly.type
_entity_poly.pdbx_seq_one_letter_code
_entity_poly.pdbx_strand_id
1 'polypeptide(L)'
;MTTCLGGHPPPLLVRADGSLGTIGKPGSLLGLFADVSLHETRAELGKGDAITLFMDGVTELSVERPDEGESMLRSALIAAATEDAAGVVKSVERILLEPRGELRDDAALVVAKRL
;
A
#
# COMPACT_ATOMS: atom_id res chain seq x y z
N MET A 1 -6.60 0.17 15.31
CA MET A 1 -6.62 -0.84 14.22
C MET A 1 -5.62 -1.92 14.52
N THR A 2 -5.93 -3.15 14.21
CA THR A 2 -5.02 -4.31 14.34
C THR A 2 -4.75 -4.88 12.96
N THR A 3 -3.50 -5.13 12.65
CA THR A 3 -3.04 -5.69 11.37
C THR A 3 -2.30 -6.99 11.61
N CYS A 4 -2.57 -7.98 10.77
CA CYS A 4 -1.87 -9.25 10.72
C CYS A 4 -1.61 -9.60 9.25
N LEU A 5 -0.36 -9.85 8.90
CA LEU A 5 0.05 -10.09 7.52
C LEU A 5 0.28 -11.58 7.28
N GLY A 6 -0.48 -12.16 6.35
CA GLY A 6 -0.36 -13.55 5.89
C GLY A 6 0.29 -13.68 4.52
N GLY A 7 1.48 -13.09 4.34
CA GLY A 7 2.22 -13.08 3.09
C GLY A 7 1.93 -11.87 2.17
N HIS A 8 1.10 -10.95 2.61
CA HIS A 8 0.82 -9.70 1.87
C HIS A 8 1.90 -8.65 2.16
N PRO A 9 2.26 -7.77 1.21
CA PRO A 9 3.11 -6.62 1.46
C PRO A 9 2.57 -5.76 2.62
N PRO A 10 3.44 -5.19 3.46
CA PRO A 10 2.98 -4.34 4.56
C PRO A 10 2.19 -3.12 4.04
N PRO A 11 1.00 -2.85 4.60
CA PRO A 11 0.25 -1.64 4.28
C PRO A 11 1.06 -0.38 4.53
N LEU A 12 0.84 0.62 3.70
CA LEU A 12 1.42 1.95 3.87
C LEU A 12 0.46 2.81 4.70
N LEU A 13 0.98 3.47 5.71
CA LEU A 13 0.24 4.43 6.53
C LEU A 13 0.74 5.84 6.23
N VAL A 14 -0.14 6.67 5.68
CA VAL A 14 0.11 8.10 5.49
C VAL A 14 -0.61 8.85 6.60
N ARG A 15 0.13 9.60 7.39
CA ARG A 15 -0.44 10.45 8.43
C ARG A 15 -0.97 11.76 7.86
N ALA A 16 -1.84 12.39 8.59
CA ALA A 16 -2.39 13.71 8.21
C ALA A 16 -1.30 14.79 8.04
N ASP A 17 -0.16 14.66 8.70
CA ASP A 17 1.00 15.53 8.58
C ASP A 17 1.89 15.25 7.35
N GLY A 18 1.53 14.25 6.53
CA GLY A 18 2.26 13.82 5.35
C GLY A 18 3.39 12.82 5.62
N SER A 19 3.64 12.43 6.88
CA SER A 19 4.59 11.37 7.17
C SER A 19 4.06 10.02 6.69
N LEU A 20 4.95 9.14 6.22
CA LEU A 20 4.59 7.84 5.67
C LEU A 20 5.44 6.73 6.30
N GLY A 21 4.80 5.66 6.70
CA GLY A 21 5.43 4.46 7.24
C GLY A 21 4.71 3.19 6.78
N THR A 22 5.22 2.05 7.23
CA THR A 22 4.58 0.75 7.03
C THR A 22 3.95 0.26 8.32
N ILE A 23 2.91 -0.57 8.21
CA ILE A 23 2.27 -1.21 9.36
C ILE A 23 2.35 -2.71 9.22
N GLY A 24 2.66 -3.37 10.32
CA GLY A 24 2.69 -4.83 10.41
C GLY A 24 4.08 -5.41 10.24
N LYS A 25 4.18 -6.68 10.59
CA LYS A 25 5.37 -7.50 10.40
C LYS A 25 5.05 -8.61 9.42
N PRO A 26 5.97 -8.96 8.50
CA PRO A 26 5.79 -10.10 7.63
C PRO A 26 5.49 -11.36 8.42
N GLY A 27 4.51 -12.13 7.95
CA GLY A 27 4.14 -13.42 8.50
C GLY A 27 4.17 -14.50 7.42
N SER A 28 3.88 -15.73 7.81
CA SER A 28 3.82 -16.87 6.88
C SER A 28 2.75 -16.67 5.82
N LEU A 29 3.04 -17.10 4.61
CA LEU A 29 2.04 -17.24 3.55
C LEU A 29 0.97 -18.25 3.98
N LEU A 30 -0.29 -17.82 3.92
CA LEU A 30 -1.41 -18.68 4.26
C LEU A 30 -1.61 -19.75 3.18
N GLY A 31 -1.87 -20.99 3.61
CA GLY A 31 -2.17 -22.09 2.74
C GLY A 31 -0.96 -22.87 2.18
N LEU A 32 0.28 -22.46 2.45
CA LEU A 32 1.49 -23.13 1.99
C LEU A 32 2.19 -23.97 3.04
N PHE A 33 2.03 -23.67 4.33
CA PHE A 33 2.74 -24.32 5.41
C PHE A 33 1.75 -24.88 6.43
N ALA A 34 2.09 -26.04 7.03
CA ALA A 34 1.31 -26.64 8.11
C ALA A 34 1.35 -25.75 9.37
N ASP A 35 2.53 -25.21 9.69
CA ASP A 35 2.72 -24.29 10.81
C ASP A 35 2.79 -22.85 10.31
N VAL A 36 1.98 -21.97 10.89
CA VAL A 36 1.89 -20.56 10.51
C VAL A 36 2.42 -19.70 11.63
N SER A 37 3.31 -18.77 11.30
CA SER A 37 3.78 -17.71 12.20
C SER A 37 3.17 -16.38 11.78
N LEU A 38 2.28 -15.82 12.59
CA LEU A 38 1.60 -14.56 12.35
C LEU A 38 1.84 -13.60 13.51
N HIS A 39 1.91 -12.31 13.19
CA HIS A 39 2.17 -11.25 14.16
C HIS A 39 1.08 -10.18 14.09
N GLU A 40 0.45 -9.92 15.24
CA GLU A 40 -0.46 -8.78 15.34
C GLU A 40 0.32 -7.49 15.60
N THR A 41 -0.03 -6.45 14.85
CA THR A 41 0.49 -5.09 15.05
C THR A 41 -0.69 -4.15 15.25
N ARG A 42 -0.65 -3.35 16.30
CA ARG A 42 -1.66 -2.34 16.58
C ARG A 42 -1.14 -0.96 16.19
N ALA A 43 -1.99 -0.20 15.52
CA ALA A 43 -1.73 1.19 15.18
C ALA A 43 -2.98 2.03 15.44
N GLU A 44 -2.79 3.21 16.00
CA GLU A 44 -3.85 4.20 16.11
C GLU A 44 -3.91 5.04 14.84
N LEU A 45 -5.11 5.22 14.33
CA LEU A 45 -5.40 6.09 13.20
C LEU A 45 -6.01 7.38 13.72
N GLY A 46 -5.32 8.48 13.51
CA GLY A 46 -5.83 9.82 13.74
C GLY A 46 -6.74 10.29 12.59
N LYS A 47 -7.46 11.37 12.84
CA LYS A 47 -8.27 12.02 11.80
C LYS A 47 -7.39 12.47 10.64
N GLY A 48 -7.77 12.10 9.42
CA GLY A 48 -7.01 12.39 8.21
C GLY A 48 -5.93 11.37 7.84
N ASP A 49 -5.62 10.41 8.73
CA ASP A 49 -4.71 9.31 8.42
C ASP A 49 -5.32 8.37 7.39
N ALA A 50 -4.51 7.83 6.50
CA ALA A 50 -4.92 6.89 5.47
C ALA A 50 -4.05 5.64 5.45
N ILE A 51 -4.68 4.48 5.25
CA ILE A 51 -4.02 3.21 5.03
C ILE A 51 -4.19 2.82 3.58
N THR A 52 -3.12 2.37 2.96
CA THR A 52 -3.12 1.86 1.59
C THR A 52 -2.63 0.42 1.57
N LEU A 53 -3.48 -0.47 1.02
CA LEU A 53 -3.11 -1.83 0.68
C LEU A 53 -2.95 -1.91 -0.84
N PHE A 54 -1.96 -2.64 -1.31
CA PHE A 54 -1.66 -2.74 -2.74
C PHE A 54 -1.11 -4.12 -3.09
N MET A 55 -1.34 -4.54 -4.33
CA MET A 55 -0.75 -5.74 -4.90
C MET A 55 0.52 -5.38 -5.70
N ASP A 56 1.38 -6.36 -5.91
CA ASP A 56 2.66 -6.19 -6.62
C ASP A 56 2.50 -5.56 -8.01
N GLY A 57 1.41 -5.88 -8.72
CA GLY A 57 1.10 -5.25 -10.01
C GLY A 57 1.02 -3.72 -9.99
N VAL A 58 0.80 -3.10 -8.83
CA VAL A 58 0.84 -1.63 -8.67
C VAL A 58 2.28 -1.11 -8.70
N THR A 59 3.22 -1.84 -8.11
CA THR A 59 4.62 -1.40 -7.91
C THR A 59 5.61 -2.02 -8.88
N GLU A 60 5.28 -3.14 -9.53
CA GLU A 60 6.14 -3.80 -10.52
C GLU A 60 6.17 -3.04 -11.84
N LEU A 61 6.98 -2.01 -11.94
CA LEU A 61 7.17 -1.20 -13.16
C LEU A 61 7.99 -1.94 -14.22
N SER A 62 9.09 -2.57 -13.81
CA SER A 62 9.95 -3.37 -14.66
C SER A 62 10.81 -4.32 -13.82
N VAL A 63 11.30 -5.39 -14.47
CA VAL A 63 12.26 -6.32 -13.85
C VAL A 63 13.60 -5.65 -13.53
N GLU A 64 13.96 -4.60 -14.28
CA GLU A 64 15.23 -3.89 -14.14
C GLU A 64 15.27 -2.91 -12.95
N ARG A 65 14.09 -2.47 -12.49
CA ARG A 65 13.96 -1.46 -11.42
C ARG A 65 12.84 -1.81 -10.44
N PRO A 66 13.00 -2.87 -9.64
CA PRO A 66 11.94 -3.35 -8.76
C PRO A 66 11.54 -2.34 -7.68
N ASP A 67 12.49 -1.54 -7.19
CA ASP A 67 12.25 -0.58 -6.10
C ASP A 67 11.65 0.77 -6.55
N GLU A 68 11.69 1.06 -7.85
CA GLU A 68 11.22 2.34 -8.39
C GLU A 68 9.71 2.49 -8.24
N GLY A 69 8.96 1.42 -8.44
CA GLY A 69 7.50 1.43 -8.33
C GLY A 69 7.01 1.71 -6.91
N GLU A 70 7.63 1.12 -5.91
CA GLU A 70 7.27 1.41 -4.51
C GLU A 70 7.62 2.86 -4.13
N SER A 71 8.76 3.36 -4.58
CA SER A 71 9.16 4.74 -4.37
C SER A 71 8.17 5.73 -5.02
N MET A 72 7.71 5.45 -6.23
CA MET A 72 6.69 6.24 -6.91
C MET A 72 5.35 6.18 -6.19
N LEU A 73 4.92 5.00 -5.72
CA LEU A 73 3.70 4.85 -4.93
C LEU A 73 3.77 5.69 -3.65
N ARG A 74 4.87 5.60 -2.91
CA ARG A 74 5.08 6.40 -1.69
C ARG A 74 4.98 7.89 -1.96
N SER A 75 5.63 8.37 -3.01
CA SER A 75 5.60 9.78 -3.40
C SER A 75 4.19 10.25 -3.80
N ALA A 76 3.45 9.42 -4.54
CA ALA A 76 2.07 9.72 -4.94
C ALA A 76 1.13 9.80 -3.72
N LEU A 77 1.28 8.89 -2.76
CA LEU A 77 0.49 8.88 -1.53
C LEU A 77 0.76 10.10 -0.65
N ILE A 78 2.02 10.50 -0.51
CA ILE A 78 2.39 11.71 0.25
C ILE A 78 1.80 12.96 -0.42
N ALA A 79 1.92 13.08 -1.74
CA ALA A 79 1.38 14.21 -2.48
C ALA A 79 -0.15 14.32 -2.38
N ALA A 80 -0.85 13.19 -2.27
CA ALA A 80 -2.30 13.12 -2.14
C ALA A 80 -2.81 13.03 -0.68
N ALA A 81 -1.97 13.25 0.31
CA ALA A 81 -2.32 13.06 1.73
C ALA A 81 -3.53 13.89 2.20
N THR A 82 -3.77 15.05 1.59
CA THR A 82 -4.91 15.92 1.92
C THR A 82 -6.20 15.59 1.18
N GLU A 83 -6.11 14.77 0.13
CA GLU A 83 -7.27 14.34 -0.66
C GLU A 83 -8.16 13.35 0.12
N ASP A 84 -9.41 13.19 -0.30
CA ASP A 84 -10.23 12.07 0.18
C ASP A 84 -9.72 10.73 -0.39
N ALA A 85 -10.29 9.63 0.09
CA ALA A 85 -9.84 8.30 -0.33
C ALA A 85 -9.94 8.10 -1.85
N ALA A 86 -10.98 8.60 -2.49
CA ALA A 86 -11.15 8.52 -3.94
C ALA A 86 -10.10 9.35 -4.69
N GLY A 87 -9.77 10.54 -4.17
CA GLY A 87 -8.72 11.41 -4.72
C GLY A 87 -7.34 10.74 -4.65
N VAL A 88 -7.03 10.07 -3.54
CA VAL A 88 -5.79 9.30 -3.39
C VAL A 88 -5.71 8.20 -4.44
N VAL A 89 -6.76 7.40 -4.61
CA VAL A 89 -6.81 6.34 -5.63
C VAL A 89 -6.59 6.90 -7.03
N LYS A 90 -7.28 7.97 -7.40
CA LYS A 90 -7.12 8.63 -8.71
C LYS A 90 -5.70 9.14 -8.94
N SER A 91 -5.06 9.68 -7.91
CA SER A 91 -3.67 10.15 -7.99
C SER A 91 -2.70 9.00 -8.28
N VAL A 92 -2.85 7.87 -7.59
CA VAL A 92 -2.04 6.68 -7.85
C VAL A 92 -2.29 6.12 -9.24
N GLU A 93 -3.55 6.00 -9.65
CA GLU A 93 -3.93 5.52 -10.98
C GLU A 93 -3.26 6.38 -12.09
N ARG A 94 -3.40 7.69 -11.99
CA ARG A 94 -2.81 8.62 -12.96
C ARG A 94 -1.28 8.57 -13.02
N ILE A 95 -0.61 8.43 -11.88
CA ILE A 95 0.85 8.51 -11.79
C ILE A 95 1.50 7.16 -12.10
N LEU A 96 0.93 6.06 -11.64
CA LEU A 96 1.56 4.75 -11.74
C LEU A 96 0.94 3.85 -12.81
N LEU A 97 -0.36 3.85 -12.99
CA LEU A 97 -1.04 2.87 -13.83
C LEU A 97 -1.30 3.37 -15.25
N GLU A 98 -1.86 4.54 -15.43
CA GLU A 98 -2.15 5.09 -16.76
C GLU A 98 -0.91 5.19 -17.67
N PRO A 99 0.29 5.65 -17.20
CA PRO A 99 1.45 5.77 -18.05
C PRO A 99 2.00 4.45 -18.58
N ARG A 100 1.64 3.32 -17.94
CA ARG A 100 2.11 1.99 -18.36
C ARG A 100 1.34 1.41 -19.53
N GLY A 101 0.12 1.90 -19.79
CA GLY A 101 -0.79 1.32 -20.76
C GLY A 101 -1.22 -0.08 -20.33
N GLU A 102 -0.67 -1.11 -20.97
CA GLU A 102 -0.94 -2.51 -20.63
C GLU A 102 -0.15 -2.94 -19.40
N LEU A 103 -0.84 -3.38 -18.34
CA LEU A 103 -0.21 -3.90 -17.13
C LEU A 103 0.28 -5.33 -17.37
N ARG A 104 1.45 -5.67 -16.78
CA ARG A 104 2.02 -7.02 -16.86
C ARG A 104 1.29 -8.01 -15.94
N ASP A 105 0.69 -7.53 -14.88
CA ASP A 105 -0.03 -8.30 -13.89
C ASP A 105 -1.23 -7.50 -13.38
N ASP A 106 -2.14 -8.18 -12.70
CA ASP A 106 -3.29 -7.55 -12.07
C ASP A 106 -2.84 -6.55 -11.02
N ALA A 107 -3.45 -5.37 -11.04
CA ALA A 107 -3.19 -4.31 -10.08
C ALA A 107 -4.43 -4.05 -9.23
N ALA A 108 -4.28 -4.08 -7.92
CA ALA A 108 -5.33 -3.69 -6.99
C ALA A 108 -4.77 -2.74 -5.93
N LEU A 109 -5.56 -1.73 -5.61
CA LEU A 109 -5.25 -0.73 -4.60
C LEU A 109 -6.50 -0.44 -3.77
N VAL A 110 -6.35 -0.47 -2.45
CA VAL A 110 -7.41 -0.10 -1.52
C VAL A 110 -6.91 0.99 -0.59
N VAL A 111 -7.65 2.06 -0.49
CA VAL A 111 -7.36 3.18 0.41
C VAL A 111 -8.48 3.32 1.43
N ALA A 112 -8.15 3.28 2.71
CA ALA A 112 -9.06 3.59 3.81
C ALA A 112 -8.56 4.82 4.55
N LYS A 113 -9.38 5.88 4.58
CA LYS A 113 -9.04 7.14 5.23
C LYS A 113 -9.98 7.40 6.41
N ARG A 114 -9.41 7.76 7.56
CA ARG A 114 -10.21 8.17 8.71
C ARG A 114 -10.67 9.63 8.55
N LEU A 115 -11.97 9.79 8.56
CA LEU A 115 -12.62 11.10 8.51
C LEU A 115 -12.59 11.84 9.86
#